data_b1125e4dbc6aa0713038c567d9d77bc8
#
_entry.id   b1125e4dbc6aa0713038c567d9d77bc8
#
_cell.length_a   1.000
_cell.length_b   1.000
_cell.length_c   1.000
_cell.angle_alpha   90.00
_cell.angle_beta   90.00
_cell.angle_gamma   90.00
#
_symmetry.space_group_name_H-M   'P 1'
#
loop_
_entity.id
_entity.type
_entity.pdbx_description
1 polymer ?
#
loop_
_entity_poly.entity_id
_entity_poly.type
_entity_poly.pdbx_seq_one_letter_code
_entity_poly.pdbx_strand_id
1 'polypeptide(L)'
;MICTKCKQEAVQGAIFCPWCGKKLTTTKKSRTKSRGNGTGCAYYSQKYRHWVAQVVVGYRDPSDLEKQRVPVKKTKGGFKRREDALAYCQELKNGRQKPAEAPTLAVYWETYKSGAYEDLSASKQQAYRTAWKKLERIHNTRIDQLTVADLQDLVAEKCPSYYTARDVRTLLVSLFRIAAAEGYVRQEIPTFIRLPQLEETEQTPFSETEQKALWKRYEDGDLRAAAPLLMIYTGMMPGEAMALRVDQIDIAGHRIHGAGMKTKVRKQTDIVLAETIIPLVQDLIDHARKDGHLWPTDPKKWRPLYYAALSAAKCRRLTPYSCRHTTATALAVSENIAPQTVKKVMRWSTAKMLDRYAHPDQKDALKAVNRIKKPKKAAL
;
A
#
# COMPACT_ATOMS: atom_id res chain seq x y z
N MET A 1 -10.46 35.17 58.72
CA MET A 1 -9.42 36.08 58.16
C MET A 1 -9.56 37.45 58.76
N ILE A 2 -8.47 38.18 59.02
CA ILE A 2 -8.48 39.51 59.63
C ILE A 2 -8.68 40.57 58.54
N CYS A 3 -9.64 41.45 58.72
CA CYS A 3 -9.92 42.58 57.82
C CYS A 3 -8.79 43.63 57.89
N THR A 4 -8.22 43.98 56.74
CA THR A 4 -7.10 44.92 56.62
C THR A 4 -7.50 46.35 56.89
N LYS A 5 -8.80 46.68 56.98
CA LYS A 5 -9.32 48.04 57.29
C LYS A 5 -9.65 48.21 58.74
N CYS A 6 -10.48 47.36 59.35
CA CYS A 6 -10.95 47.52 60.74
C CYS A 6 -10.27 46.56 61.74
N LYS A 7 -9.39 45.64 61.23
CA LYS A 7 -8.63 44.65 61.98
C LYS A 7 -9.50 43.64 62.76
N GLN A 8 -10.80 43.63 62.54
CA GLN A 8 -11.73 42.66 63.12
C GLN A 8 -11.70 41.37 62.36
N GLU A 9 -11.93 40.25 63.07
CA GLU A 9 -11.96 38.96 62.49
C GLU A 9 -13.25 38.70 61.73
N ALA A 10 -13.12 38.31 60.46
CA ALA A 10 -14.22 37.96 59.58
C ALA A 10 -14.24 36.43 59.31
N VAL A 11 -15.43 35.87 59.12
CA VAL A 11 -15.64 34.46 58.81
C VAL A 11 -14.83 34.05 57.59
N GLN A 12 -14.26 32.86 57.62
CA GLN A 12 -13.46 32.36 56.53
C GLN A 12 -14.35 32.17 55.29
N GLY A 13 -14.00 32.82 54.15
CA GLY A 13 -14.79 32.81 52.92
C GLY A 13 -15.72 34.02 52.73
N ALA A 14 -15.82 34.94 53.68
CA ALA A 14 -16.61 36.14 53.52
C ALA A 14 -16.08 37.08 52.44
N ILE A 15 -16.96 37.50 51.51
CA ILE A 15 -16.61 38.40 50.38
C ILE A 15 -16.45 39.82 50.88
N PHE A 16 -17.18 40.23 51.91
CA PHE A 16 -17.14 41.57 52.56
C PHE A 16 -16.97 41.41 54.05
N CYS A 17 -16.27 42.37 54.66
CA CYS A 17 -16.17 42.45 56.14
C CYS A 17 -17.53 42.84 56.78
N PRO A 18 -18.06 41.96 57.68
CA PRO A 18 -19.36 42.22 58.28
C PRO A 18 -19.36 43.51 59.18
N TRP A 19 -18.19 43.96 59.63
CA TRP A 19 -18.04 45.08 60.52
C TRP A 19 -17.84 46.42 59.81
N CYS A 20 -17.16 46.47 58.66
CA CYS A 20 -16.83 47.75 58.00
C CYS A 20 -17.13 47.78 56.51
N GLY A 21 -17.75 46.71 55.96
CA GLY A 21 -18.16 46.61 54.56
C GLY A 21 -17.01 46.50 53.57
N LYS A 22 -15.73 46.43 54.00
CA LYS A 22 -14.62 46.31 53.09
C LYS A 22 -14.62 44.95 52.39
N LYS A 23 -14.45 44.93 51.09
CA LYS A 23 -14.29 43.71 50.30
C LYS A 23 -12.99 42.95 50.68
N LEU A 24 -13.13 41.72 51.16
CA LEU A 24 -12.07 40.92 51.71
C LEU A 24 -11.44 40.00 50.64
N THR A 25 -12.19 39.65 49.60
CA THR A 25 -11.69 38.86 48.46
C THR A 25 -11.36 39.81 47.31
N THR A 26 -10.10 39.83 46.91
CA THR A 26 -9.69 40.41 45.63
C THR A 26 -10.02 39.43 44.53
N THR A 27 -11.18 39.57 43.88
CA THR A 27 -11.38 38.96 42.58
C THR A 27 -10.30 39.50 41.65
N LYS A 28 -9.40 38.63 41.15
CA LYS A 28 -8.46 39.03 40.12
C LYS A 28 -9.28 39.67 39.00
N LYS A 29 -9.10 41.00 38.74
CA LYS A 29 -9.67 41.66 37.57
C LYS A 29 -9.30 40.83 36.35
N SER A 30 -10.29 40.33 35.61
CA SER A 30 -10.04 39.72 34.32
C SER A 30 -9.30 40.78 33.50
N ARG A 31 -8.08 40.43 33.03
CA ARG A 31 -7.34 41.30 32.13
C ARG A 31 -8.22 41.53 30.91
N THR A 32 -8.63 42.80 30.71
CA THR A 32 -9.30 43.21 29.47
C THR A 32 -8.45 42.71 28.29
N LYS A 33 -9.03 41.91 27.43
CA LYS A 33 -8.35 41.41 26.24
C LYS A 33 -7.97 42.58 25.38
N SER A 34 -6.69 42.91 25.28
CA SER A 34 -6.19 44.03 24.48
C SER A 34 -6.25 43.78 22.97
N ARG A 35 -6.78 42.63 22.54
CA ARG A 35 -6.87 42.22 21.13
C ARG A 35 -8.16 41.47 20.84
N GLY A 36 -8.63 41.60 19.60
CA GLY A 36 -9.81 40.89 19.10
C GLY A 36 -9.69 39.37 19.19
N ASN A 37 -10.81 38.68 19.35
CA ASN A 37 -10.85 37.23 19.36
C ASN A 37 -10.30 36.69 18.03
N GLY A 38 -9.42 35.66 18.12
CA GLY A 38 -8.88 34.98 16.95
C GLY A 38 -7.61 35.60 16.34
N THR A 39 -7.05 36.68 16.90
CA THR A 39 -5.80 37.28 16.41
C THR A 39 -4.53 36.52 16.86
N GLY A 40 -4.66 35.50 17.69
CA GLY A 40 -3.56 34.76 18.29
C GLY A 40 -2.94 35.40 19.50
N CYS A 41 -2.00 34.73 20.13
CA CYS A 41 -1.26 35.26 21.29
C CYS A 41 0.22 34.83 21.22
N ALA A 42 1.07 35.63 21.87
CA ALA A 42 2.46 35.25 22.10
C ALA A 42 2.71 35.14 23.60
N TYR A 43 3.35 34.08 24.03
CA TYR A 43 3.77 33.87 25.41
C TYR A 43 5.24 33.49 25.48
N TYR A 44 5.88 33.83 26.58
CA TYR A 44 7.29 33.47 26.82
C TYR A 44 7.37 32.09 27.45
N SER A 45 8.11 31.18 26.81
CA SER A 45 8.38 29.86 27.36
C SER A 45 9.60 29.91 28.25
N GLN A 46 9.42 29.80 29.56
CA GLN A 46 10.54 29.77 30.53
C GLN A 46 11.43 28.55 30.33
N LYS A 47 10.86 27.39 29.94
CA LYS A 47 11.59 26.15 29.68
C LYS A 47 12.57 26.29 28.52
N TYR A 48 12.17 26.95 27.43
CA TYR A 48 12.97 27.07 26.22
C TYR A 48 13.56 28.47 26.01
N ARG A 49 13.33 29.37 26.93
CA ARG A 49 13.86 30.75 26.95
C ARG A 49 13.60 31.56 25.67
N HIS A 50 12.43 31.40 25.06
CA HIS A 50 12.02 32.13 23.85
C HIS A 50 10.51 32.42 23.83
N TRP A 51 10.10 33.33 22.94
CA TRP A 51 8.70 33.62 22.69
C TRP A 51 8.09 32.58 21.75
N VAL A 52 6.82 32.26 22.01
CA VAL A 52 6.03 31.29 21.25
C VAL A 52 4.78 31.99 20.74
N ALA A 53 4.58 31.92 19.40
CA ALA A 53 3.33 32.30 18.75
C ALA A 53 2.31 31.15 18.88
N GLN A 54 1.05 31.48 19.20
CA GLN A 54 -0.02 30.48 19.30
C GLN A 54 -1.31 31.04 18.70
N VAL A 55 -1.97 30.25 17.84
CA VAL A 55 -3.25 30.61 17.23
C VAL A 55 -4.19 29.40 17.31
N VAL A 56 -5.47 29.68 17.57
CA VAL A 56 -6.55 28.70 17.44
C VAL A 56 -6.97 28.66 15.96
N VAL A 57 -6.82 27.52 15.33
CA VAL A 57 -7.12 27.32 13.91
C VAL A 57 -8.43 26.58 13.65
N GLY A 58 -9.05 26.08 14.71
CA GLY A 58 -10.34 25.37 14.65
C GLY A 58 -10.72 24.82 16.02
N TYR A 59 -11.79 24.05 16.05
CA TYR A 59 -12.27 23.35 17.23
C TYR A 59 -12.57 21.92 16.86
N ARG A 60 -12.29 20.98 17.76
CA ARG A 60 -12.77 19.61 17.68
C ARG A 60 -14.02 19.46 18.51
N ASP A 61 -15.01 18.77 17.99
CA ASP A 61 -16.15 18.39 18.78
C ASP A 61 -15.69 17.36 19.83
N PRO A 62 -16.10 17.51 21.08
CA PRO A 62 -15.76 16.53 22.10
C PRO A 62 -16.45 15.20 21.81
N SER A 63 -15.80 14.10 22.20
CA SER A 63 -16.40 12.75 22.14
C SER A 63 -17.62 12.59 23.08
N ASP A 64 -17.87 13.58 23.91
CA ASP A 64 -18.94 13.64 24.89
C ASP A 64 -19.70 14.97 24.69
N LEU A 65 -20.99 14.88 24.40
CA LEU A 65 -21.86 16.01 24.02
C LEU A 65 -22.00 17.09 25.12
N GLU A 66 -21.67 16.77 26.38
CA GLU A 66 -21.72 17.71 27.51
C GLU A 66 -20.45 18.56 27.68
N LYS A 67 -19.38 18.26 26.95
CA LYS A 67 -18.12 19.00 27.07
C LYS A 67 -17.99 20.12 26.05
N GLN A 68 -17.34 21.22 26.47
CA GLN A 68 -17.05 22.34 25.56
C GLN A 68 -16.11 21.92 24.42
N ARG A 69 -16.31 22.48 23.23
CA ARG A 69 -15.44 22.31 22.07
C ARG A 69 -13.99 22.58 22.41
N VAL A 70 -13.08 21.63 22.07
CA VAL A 70 -11.65 21.74 22.35
C VAL A 70 -10.95 22.52 21.23
N PRO A 71 -10.29 23.66 21.54
CA PRO A 71 -9.61 24.47 20.53
C PRO A 71 -8.39 23.73 19.97
N VAL A 72 -8.32 23.63 18.66
CA VAL A 72 -7.12 23.16 17.94
C VAL A 72 -6.15 24.33 17.82
N LYS A 73 -4.99 24.21 18.48
CA LYS A 73 -3.99 25.29 18.54
C LYS A 73 -2.80 24.91 17.65
N LYS A 74 -2.32 25.87 16.83
CA LYS A 74 -1.01 25.83 16.19
C LYS A 74 -0.05 26.72 16.94
N THR A 75 1.18 26.25 17.14
CA THR A 75 2.23 26.96 17.87
C THR A 75 3.54 26.96 17.08
N LYS A 76 4.30 28.05 17.18
CA LYS A 76 5.67 28.17 16.68
C LYS A 76 6.51 28.89 17.70
N GLY A 77 7.60 28.29 18.15
CA GLY A 77 8.59 28.85 19.05
C GLY A 77 9.84 29.38 18.34
N GLY A 78 10.80 29.88 19.12
CA GLY A 78 12.08 30.35 18.62
C GLY A 78 12.23 31.84 18.39
N PHE A 79 11.21 32.64 18.75
CA PHE A 79 11.27 34.10 18.58
C PHE A 79 12.02 34.76 19.73
N LYS A 80 12.92 35.72 19.42
CA LYS A 80 13.66 36.49 20.41
C LYS A 80 12.77 37.61 21.02
N ARG A 81 11.87 38.17 20.23
CA ARG A 81 10.98 39.27 20.65
C ARG A 81 9.51 38.82 20.63
N ARG A 82 8.71 39.42 21.50
CA ARG A 82 7.26 39.18 21.55
C ARG A 82 6.55 39.65 20.29
N GLU A 83 7.01 40.73 19.72
CA GLU A 83 6.45 41.34 18.50
C GLU A 83 6.56 40.45 17.29
N ASP A 84 7.73 39.82 17.11
CA ASP A 84 7.98 38.86 16.01
C ASP A 84 7.05 37.62 16.13
N ALA A 85 6.87 37.13 17.36
CA ALA A 85 5.95 36.01 17.61
C ALA A 85 4.49 36.42 17.34
N LEU A 86 4.12 37.65 17.61
CA LEU A 86 2.77 38.18 17.36
C LEU A 86 2.52 38.43 15.86
N ALA A 87 3.51 38.95 15.12
CA ALA A 87 3.44 39.07 13.66
C ALA A 87 3.26 37.70 12.99
N TYR A 88 3.99 36.72 13.49
CA TYR A 88 3.87 35.36 13.00
C TYR A 88 2.52 34.66 13.28
N CYS A 89 1.74 35.19 14.26
CA CYS A 89 0.39 34.65 14.48
C CYS A 89 -0.52 34.76 13.25
N GLN A 90 -0.35 35.80 12.43
CA GLN A 90 -1.13 35.97 11.21
C GLN A 90 -0.72 34.91 10.16
N GLU A 91 0.57 34.65 10.03
CA GLU A 91 1.08 33.58 9.15
C GLU A 91 0.58 32.20 9.60
N LEU A 92 0.59 31.93 10.90
CA LEU A 92 0.07 30.69 11.48
C LEU A 92 -1.44 30.52 11.23
N LYS A 93 -2.20 31.61 11.23
CA LYS A 93 -3.65 31.60 11.02
C LYS A 93 -4.00 31.42 9.55
N ASN A 94 -3.33 32.16 8.69
CA ASN A 94 -3.60 32.17 7.25
C ASN A 94 -2.94 30.99 6.51
N GLY A 95 -2.09 30.21 7.19
CA GLY A 95 -1.17 29.30 6.54
C GLY A 95 -0.03 30.06 5.84
N ARG A 96 0.90 29.34 5.21
CA ARG A 96 1.85 29.99 4.28
C ARG A 96 1.04 30.75 3.23
N GLN A 97 1.38 32.04 2.98
CA GLN A 97 0.80 32.74 1.84
C GLN A 97 1.01 31.86 0.60
N LYS A 98 -0.10 31.40 0.01
CA LYS A 98 -0.01 30.72 -1.28
C LYS A 98 0.68 31.69 -2.24
N PRO A 99 1.68 31.24 -3.00
CA PRO A 99 2.13 32.02 -4.14
C PRO A 99 0.92 32.40 -4.99
N ALA A 100 0.96 33.56 -5.64
CA ALA A 100 -0.19 34.13 -6.35
C ALA A 100 -0.85 33.15 -7.33
N GLU A 101 -0.06 32.19 -7.85
CA GLU A 101 -0.55 31.13 -8.74
C GLU A 101 0.03 29.76 -8.35
N ALA A 102 -0.84 28.76 -8.25
CA ALA A 102 -0.40 27.38 -8.05
C ALA A 102 0.20 26.80 -9.34
N PRO A 103 1.28 26.01 -9.24
CA PRO A 103 1.82 25.30 -10.39
C PRO A 103 0.81 24.35 -11.04
N THR A 104 1.04 24.02 -12.31
CA THR A 104 0.23 23.05 -13.04
C THR A 104 0.52 21.62 -12.62
N LEU A 105 -0.37 20.70 -12.96
CA LEU A 105 -0.19 19.26 -12.69
C LEU A 105 1.10 18.73 -13.36
N ALA A 106 1.49 19.29 -14.53
CA ALA A 106 2.71 18.92 -15.23
C ALA A 106 3.97 19.25 -14.43
N VAL A 107 4.02 20.37 -13.74
CA VAL A 107 5.16 20.75 -12.89
C VAL A 107 5.34 19.72 -11.77
N TYR A 108 4.25 19.28 -11.14
CA TYR A 108 4.31 18.27 -10.10
C TYR A 108 4.69 16.88 -10.63
N TRP A 109 4.32 16.56 -11.86
CA TRP A 109 4.79 15.34 -12.52
C TRP A 109 6.31 15.36 -12.73
N GLU A 110 6.88 16.46 -13.20
CA GLU A 110 8.35 16.59 -13.34
C GLU A 110 9.05 16.51 -11.97
N THR A 111 8.53 17.21 -10.96
CA THR A 111 9.04 17.12 -9.58
C THR A 111 8.99 15.68 -9.05
N TYR A 112 7.91 14.95 -9.31
CA TYR A 112 7.78 13.56 -8.92
C TYR A 112 8.79 12.65 -9.65
N LYS A 113 9.03 12.90 -10.96
CA LYS A 113 9.97 12.13 -11.76
C LYS A 113 11.42 12.30 -11.30
N SER A 114 11.82 13.47 -10.88
CA SER A 114 13.18 13.75 -10.38
C SER A 114 13.43 13.23 -8.94
N GLY A 115 12.52 12.49 -8.36
CA GLY A 115 12.63 11.97 -7.00
C GLY A 115 12.06 10.56 -6.86
N ALA A 116 11.02 10.41 -6.08
CA ALA A 116 10.44 9.12 -5.71
C ALA A 116 10.07 8.17 -6.88
N TYR A 117 9.93 8.70 -8.10
CA TYR A 117 9.66 7.88 -9.28
C TYR A 117 10.87 7.03 -9.70
N GLU A 118 12.09 7.51 -9.51
CA GLU A 118 13.32 6.80 -9.89
C GLU A 118 13.51 5.52 -9.06
N ASP A 119 13.06 5.53 -7.81
CA ASP A 119 13.12 4.38 -6.91
C ASP A 119 12.10 3.27 -7.26
N LEU A 120 11.19 3.54 -8.19
CA LEU A 120 10.17 2.58 -8.58
C LEU A 120 10.73 1.51 -9.53
N SER A 121 10.18 0.29 -9.45
CA SER A 121 10.46 -0.75 -10.45
C SER A 121 10.08 -0.29 -11.85
N ALA A 122 10.80 -0.75 -12.88
CA ALA A 122 10.53 -0.43 -14.29
C ALA A 122 9.06 -0.68 -14.71
N SER A 123 8.45 -1.75 -14.18
CA SER A 123 7.02 -2.05 -14.41
C SER A 123 6.10 -0.98 -13.82
N LYS A 124 6.40 -0.47 -12.61
CA LYS A 124 5.60 0.58 -11.97
C LYS A 124 5.81 1.93 -12.65
N GLN A 125 7.03 2.24 -13.05
CA GLN A 125 7.34 3.41 -13.87
C GLN A 125 6.55 3.39 -15.18
N GLN A 126 6.47 2.23 -15.86
CA GLN A 126 5.68 2.09 -17.07
C GLN A 126 4.18 2.26 -16.81
N ALA A 127 3.65 1.71 -15.71
CA ALA A 127 2.26 1.90 -15.32
C ALA A 127 1.95 3.39 -15.08
N TYR A 128 2.84 4.12 -14.41
CA TYR A 128 2.66 5.55 -14.16
C TYR A 128 2.83 6.40 -15.42
N ARG A 129 3.72 6.04 -16.35
CA ARG A 129 3.74 6.69 -17.68
C ARG A 129 2.44 6.52 -18.44
N THR A 130 1.85 5.33 -18.36
CA THR A 130 0.54 5.06 -18.97
C THR A 130 -0.58 5.83 -18.26
N ALA A 131 -0.56 5.89 -16.92
CA ALA A 131 -1.50 6.69 -16.13
C ALA A 131 -1.38 8.18 -16.45
N TRP A 132 -0.16 8.70 -16.56
CA TRP A 132 0.09 10.08 -16.94
C TRP A 132 -0.52 10.44 -18.29
N LYS A 133 -0.33 9.60 -19.31
CA LYS A 133 -0.97 9.81 -20.63
C LYS A 133 -2.50 9.92 -20.56
N LYS A 134 -3.14 9.20 -19.61
CA LYS A 134 -4.59 9.31 -19.40
C LYS A 134 -5.01 10.66 -18.82
N LEU A 135 -4.10 11.39 -18.20
CA LEU A 135 -4.32 12.70 -17.58
C LEU A 135 -4.02 13.87 -18.54
N GLU A 136 -3.74 13.62 -19.81
CA GLU A 136 -3.28 14.63 -20.80
C GLU A 136 -4.16 15.91 -20.80
N ARG A 137 -5.47 15.76 -20.71
CA ARG A 137 -6.42 16.89 -20.73
C ARG A 137 -6.20 17.91 -19.60
N ILE A 138 -5.61 17.47 -18.48
CA ILE A 138 -5.41 18.30 -17.28
C ILE A 138 -3.94 18.59 -16.96
N HIS A 139 -2.99 18.22 -17.82
CA HIS A 139 -1.56 18.46 -17.57
C HIS A 139 -1.26 19.93 -17.28
N ASN A 140 -1.86 20.84 -18.07
CA ASN A 140 -1.63 22.28 -17.97
C ASN A 140 -2.62 22.99 -17.04
N THR A 141 -3.50 22.24 -16.37
CA THR A 141 -4.42 22.82 -15.38
C THR A 141 -3.68 23.04 -14.07
N ARG A 142 -3.89 24.19 -13.45
CA ARG A 142 -3.36 24.48 -12.12
C ARG A 142 -3.93 23.49 -11.13
N ILE A 143 -3.07 23.00 -10.23
CA ILE A 143 -3.47 21.91 -9.31
C ILE A 143 -4.56 22.35 -8.32
N ASP A 144 -4.62 23.64 -7.95
CA ASP A 144 -5.62 24.21 -7.05
C ASP A 144 -7.01 24.39 -7.71
N GLN A 145 -7.09 24.28 -9.02
CA GLN A 145 -8.34 24.32 -9.78
C GLN A 145 -8.96 22.93 -10.00
N LEU A 146 -8.19 21.87 -9.80
CA LEU A 146 -8.66 20.51 -10.01
C LEU A 146 -9.60 20.07 -8.87
N THR A 147 -10.86 19.80 -9.22
CA THR A 147 -11.88 19.31 -8.29
C THR A 147 -12.00 17.79 -8.33
N VAL A 148 -12.67 17.21 -7.33
CA VAL A 148 -13.00 15.78 -7.33
C VAL A 148 -13.85 15.41 -8.56
N ALA A 149 -14.77 16.29 -8.97
CA ALA A 149 -15.62 16.07 -10.13
C ALA A 149 -14.80 15.96 -11.42
N ASP A 150 -13.90 16.92 -11.69
CA ASP A 150 -13.04 16.91 -12.87
C ASP A 150 -12.21 15.63 -12.96
N LEU A 151 -11.64 15.20 -11.82
CA LEU A 151 -10.84 13.99 -11.74
C LEU A 151 -11.68 12.72 -11.92
N GLN A 152 -12.91 12.72 -11.37
CA GLN A 152 -13.84 11.59 -11.50
C GLN A 152 -14.31 11.42 -12.95
N ASP A 153 -14.70 12.50 -13.63
CA ASP A 153 -15.15 12.49 -15.01
C ASP A 153 -14.04 12.00 -15.94
N LEU A 154 -12.82 12.46 -15.73
CA LEU A 154 -11.68 12.02 -16.52
C LEU A 154 -11.37 10.53 -16.31
N VAL A 155 -11.44 10.05 -15.06
CA VAL A 155 -11.21 8.63 -14.76
C VAL A 155 -12.33 7.77 -15.35
N ALA A 156 -13.57 8.20 -15.26
CA ALA A 156 -14.71 7.48 -15.86
C ALA A 156 -14.58 7.38 -17.39
N GLU A 157 -14.16 8.46 -18.06
CA GLU A 157 -13.97 8.50 -19.52
C GLU A 157 -12.76 7.68 -20.00
N LYS A 158 -11.58 7.85 -19.34
CA LYS A 158 -10.32 7.33 -19.85
C LYS A 158 -9.86 6.00 -19.24
N CYS A 159 -10.48 5.56 -18.14
CA CYS A 159 -10.01 4.43 -17.35
C CYS A 159 -11.12 3.40 -17.07
N PRO A 160 -11.60 2.65 -18.08
CA PRO A 160 -12.70 1.70 -17.90
C PRO A 160 -12.35 0.52 -16.98
N SER A 161 -11.05 0.16 -16.86
CA SER A 161 -10.63 -0.95 -15.99
C SER A 161 -10.23 -0.47 -14.60
N TYR A 162 -10.58 -1.25 -13.58
CA TYR A 162 -10.22 -1.00 -12.18
C TYR A 162 -8.70 -0.73 -11.99
N TYR A 163 -7.84 -1.55 -12.59
CA TYR A 163 -6.40 -1.44 -12.39
C TYR A 163 -5.82 -0.17 -12.99
N THR A 164 -6.30 0.24 -14.16
CA THR A 164 -5.89 1.50 -14.81
C THR A 164 -6.36 2.70 -13.97
N ALA A 165 -7.62 2.71 -13.56
CA ALA A 165 -8.19 3.76 -12.71
C ALA A 165 -7.44 3.88 -11.37
N ARG A 166 -7.12 2.73 -10.74
CA ARG A 166 -6.34 2.66 -9.51
C ARG A 166 -4.94 3.25 -9.69
N ASP A 167 -4.24 2.94 -10.78
CA ASP A 167 -2.90 3.47 -11.03
C ASP A 167 -2.93 4.98 -11.28
N VAL A 168 -3.95 5.48 -12.00
CA VAL A 168 -4.19 6.93 -12.18
C VAL A 168 -4.46 7.60 -10.84
N ARG A 169 -5.38 7.06 -10.02
CA ARG A 169 -5.66 7.60 -8.68
C ARG A 169 -4.42 7.62 -7.80
N THR A 170 -3.63 6.54 -7.82
CA THR A 170 -2.41 6.45 -7.00
C THR A 170 -1.35 7.46 -7.43
N LEU A 171 -1.21 7.69 -8.73
CA LEU A 171 -0.34 8.72 -9.26
C LEU A 171 -0.80 10.11 -8.80
N LEU A 172 -2.08 10.44 -8.98
CA LEU A 172 -2.67 11.71 -8.53
C LEU A 172 -2.45 11.94 -7.02
N VAL A 173 -2.65 10.91 -6.19
CA VAL A 173 -2.37 11.01 -4.73
C VAL A 173 -0.91 11.39 -4.48
N SER A 174 0.04 10.86 -5.26
CA SER A 174 1.45 11.19 -5.13
C SER A 174 1.74 12.64 -5.50
N LEU A 175 1.15 13.14 -6.61
CA LEU A 175 1.31 14.52 -7.07
C LEU A 175 0.64 15.52 -6.11
N PHE A 176 -0.58 15.22 -5.67
CA PHE A 176 -1.31 16.05 -4.70
C PHE A 176 -0.63 16.10 -3.33
N ARG A 177 0.08 15.04 -2.93
CA ARG A 177 0.89 15.06 -1.70
C ARG A 177 2.01 16.10 -1.77
N ILE A 178 2.70 16.22 -2.91
CA ILE A 178 3.75 17.23 -3.10
C ILE A 178 3.14 18.63 -3.02
N ALA A 179 2.07 18.89 -3.78
CA ALA A 179 1.39 20.17 -3.79
C ALA A 179 0.77 20.55 -2.43
N ALA A 180 0.30 19.57 -1.67
CA ALA A 180 -0.22 19.76 -0.32
C ALA A 180 0.88 20.14 0.68
N ALA A 181 2.09 19.59 0.52
CA ALA A 181 3.23 19.97 1.34
C ALA A 181 3.62 21.46 1.11
N GLU A 182 3.37 21.97 -0.08
CA GLU A 182 3.55 23.39 -0.44
C GLU A 182 2.34 24.27 -0.06
N GLY A 183 1.22 23.67 0.36
CA GLY A 183 0.03 24.37 0.84
C GLY A 183 -0.99 24.76 -0.22
N TYR A 184 -0.88 24.27 -1.45
CA TYR A 184 -1.80 24.62 -2.55
C TYR A 184 -3.12 23.88 -2.50
N VAL A 185 -3.12 22.60 -2.10
CA VAL A 185 -4.30 21.71 -2.16
C VAL A 185 -4.41 20.82 -0.92
N ARG A 186 -5.53 20.13 -0.79
CA ARG A 186 -5.68 19.01 0.15
C ARG A 186 -5.20 17.72 -0.51
N GLN A 187 -4.33 16.96 0.16
CA GLN A 187 -3.79 15.72 -0.37
C GLN A 187 -4.87 14.64 -0.59
N GLU A 188 -6.00 14.73 0.12
CA GLU A 188 -7.06 13.73 0.09
C GLU A 188 -7.94 13.82 -1.16
N ILE A 189 -7.93 14.93 -1.92
CA ILE A 189 -8.81 15.14 -3.08
C ILE A 189 -8.85 13.92 -4.03
N PRO A 190 -7.72 13.36 -4.49
CA PRO A 190 -7.77 12.20 -5.38
C PRO A 190 -8.27 10.92 -4.71
N THR A 191 -8.29 10.84 -3.39
CA THR A 191 -8.76 9.64 -2.68
C THR A 191 -10.27 9.46 -2.79
N PHE A 192 -11.01 10.54 -3.06
CA PHE A 192 -12.45 10.51 -3.26
C PHE A 192 -12.87 10.01 -4.64
N ILE A 193 -11.94 9.81 -5.57
CA ILE A 193 -12.22 9.21 -6.88
C ILE A 193 -12.75 7.79 -6.67
N ARG A 194 -13.95 7.52 -7.18
CA ARG A 194 -14.53 6.17 -7.20
C ARG A 194 -13.90 5.36 -8.31
N LEU A 195 -13.44 4.17 -7.97
CA LEU A 195 -12.88 3.23 -8.94
C LEU A 195 -14.02 2.41 -9.57
N PRO A 196 -13.87 1.99 -10.84
CA PRO A 196 -14.75 0.98 -11.43
C PRO A 196 -14.81 -0.28 -10.55
N GLN A 197 -15.88 -1.06 -10.70
CA GLN A 197 -15.98 -2.33 -9.98
C GLN A 197 -14.86 -3.26 -10.43
N LEU A 198 -14.23 -3.93 -9.45
CA LEU A 198 -13.26 -4.97 -9.74
C LEU A 198 -14.01 -6.22 -10.22
N GLU A 199 -13.85 -6.55 -11.48
CA GLU A 199 -14.28 -7.85 -11.99
C GLU A 199 -13.26 -8.89 -11.52
N GLU A 200 -13.66 -9.74 -10.60
CA GLU A 200 -12.87 -10.88 -10.19
C GLU A 200 -12.88 -11.92 -11.32
N THR A 201 -11.81 -11.94 -12.11
CA THR A 201 -11.59 -13.03 -13.05
C THR A 201 -11.03 -14.22 -12.25
N GLU A 202 -11.84 -15.26 -12.10
CA GLU A 202 -11.38 -16.53 -11.56
C GLU A 202 -10.19 -17.02 -12.40
N GLN A 203 -9.07 -17.19 -11.73
CA GLN A 203 -7.89 -17.78 -12.37
C GLN A 203 -8.07 -19.29 -12.42
N THR A 204 -8.50 -19.78 -13.54
CA THR A 204 -8.77 -21.22 -13.73
C THR A 204 -7.46 -22.01 -13.82
N PRO A 205 -7.26 -23.06 -13.02
CA PRO A 205 -6.12 -23.95 -13.14
C PRO A 205 -6.24 -24.83 -14.40
N PHE A 206 -5.12 -25.40 -14.84
CA PHE A 206 -5.11 -26.47 -15.85
C PHE A 206 -5.78 -27.71 -15.28
N SER A 207 -6.68 -28.31 -16.06
CA SER A 207 -7.25 -29.61 -15.74
C SER A 207 -6.21 -30.73 -15.89
N GLU A 208 -6.44 -31.91 -15.29
CA GLU A 208 -5.56 -33.07 -15.49
C GLU A 208 -5.48 -33.48 -16.97
N THR A 209 -6.59 -33.38 -17.70
CA THR A 209 -6.63 -33.68 -19.15
C THR A 209 -5.72 -32.74 -19.93
N GLU A 210 -5.71 -31.45 -19.61
CA GLU A 210 -4.84 -30.48 -20.26
C GLU A 210 -3.38 -30.71 -19.89
N GLN A 211 -3.07 -31.05 -18.64
CA GLN A 211 -1.72 -31.40 -18.23
C GLN A 211 -1.22 -32.65 -18.95
N LYS A 212 -2.03 -33.73 -19.07
CA LYS A 212 -1.72 -34.91 -19.85
C LYS A 212 -1.48 -34.61 -21.34
N ALA A 213 -2.27 -33.71 -21.92
CA ALA A 213 -2.10 -33.27 -23.29
C ALA A 213 -0.78 -32.51 -23.51
N LEU A 214 -0.37 -31.68 -22.55
CA LEU A 214 0.92 -30.98 -22.59
C LEU A 214 2.09 -31.96 -22.48
N TRP A 215 2.02 -32.94 -21.56
CA TRP A 215 3.02 -34.02 -21.47
C TRP A 215 3.14 -34.80 -22.76
N LYS A 216 2.04 -35.25 -23.35
CA LYS A 216 2.05 -35.93 -24.63
C LYS A 216 2.71 -35.10 -25.71
N ARG A 217 2.41 -33.80 -25.80
CA ARG A 217 3.06 -32.93 -26.81
C ARG A 217 4.57 -32.79 -26.57
N TYR A 218 5.02 -32.74 -25.31
CA TYR A 218 6.43 -32.75 -24.99
C TYR A 218 7.09 -34.08 -25.39
N GLU A 219 6.48 -35.24 -25.09
CA GLU A 219 6.95 -36.57 -25.45
C GLU A 219 6.97 -36.78 -26.97
N ASP A 220 6.04 -36.15 -27.70
CA ASP A 220 6.01 -36.13 -29.17
C ASP A 220 7.09 -35.17 -29.78
N GLY A 221 7.99 -34.60 -28.98
CA GLY A 221 9.12 -33.76 -29.40
C GLY A 221 8.83 -32.26 -29.50
N ASP A 222 7.66 -31.77 -29.06
CA ASP A 222 7.37 -30.34 -29.05
C ASP A 222 7.90 -29.69 -27.78
N LEU A 223 9.16 -29.26 -27.80
CA LEU A 223 9.84 -28.63 -26.65
C LEU A 223 9.14 -27.36 -26.13
N ARG A 224 8.24 -26.72 -26.91
CA ARG A 224 7.47 -25.58 -26.45
C ARG A 224 6.54 -25.95 -25.29
N ALA A 225 6.08 -27.20 -25.21
CA ALA A 225 5.25 -27.70 -24.11
C ALA A 225 6.01 -27.75 -22.76
N ALA A 226 7.34 -27.75 -22.79
CA ALA A 226 8.14 -27.73 -21.57
C ALA A 226 7.97 -26.45 -20.75
N ALA A 227 7.69 -25.30 -21.37
CA ALA A 227 7.50 -24.05 -20.65
C ALA A 227 6.29 -24.06 -19.68
N PRO A 228 5.05 -24.38 -20.13
CA PRO A 228 3.92 -24.51 -19.20
C PRO A 228 4.11 -25.65 -18.20
N LEU A 229 4.70 -26.79 -18.58
CA LEU A 229 4.96 -27.90 -17.66
C LEU A 229 5.94 -27.50 -16.55
N LEU A 230 7.08 -26.90 -16.88
CA LEU A 230 8.02 -26.40 -15.88
C LEU A 230 7.33 -25.47 -14.89
N MET A 231 6.50 -24.55 -15.38
CA MET A 231 5.78 -23.60 -14.52
C MET A 231 4.72 -24.27 -13.63
N ILE A 232 4.04 -25.31 -14.11
CA ILE A 232 3.05 -26.08 -13.33
C ILE A 232 3.75 -26.85 -12.20
N TYR A 233 4.89 -27.47 -12.47
CA TYR A 233 5.58 -28.31 -11.48
C TYR A 233 6.46 -27.52 -10.51
N THR A 234 6.81 -26.29 -10.81
CA THR A 234 7.63 -25.42 -9.94
C THR A 234 6.86 -24.29 -9.27
N GLY A 235 5.67 -23.98 -9.76
CA GLY A 235 4.91 -22.80 -9.32
C GLY A 235 5.61 -21.47 -9.58
N MET A 236 6.55 -21.41 -10.52
CA MET A 236 7.26 -20.17 -10.90
C MET A 236 6.29 -19.10 -11.37
N MET A 237 6.67 -17.84 -11.14
CA MET A 237 6.01 -16.71 -11.79
C MET A 237 6.39 -16.64 -13.27
N PRO A 238 5.52 -16.16 -14.16
CA PRO A 238 5.84 -16.03 -15.58
C PRO A 238 7.13 -15.27 -15.87
N GLY A 239 7.39 -14.20 -15.12
CA GLY A 239 8.63 -13.44 -15.25
C GLY A 239 9.88 -14.22 -14.81
N GLU A 240 9.76 -15.02 -13.76
CA GLU A 240 10.84 -15.89 -13.26
C GLU A 240 11.17 -16.97 -14.30
N ALA A 241 10.13 -17.64 -14.83
CA ALA A 241 10.29 -18.65 -15.87
C ALA A 241 10.94 -18.05 -17.14
N MET A 242 10.45 -16.90 -17.59
CA MET A 242 10.96 -16.24 -18.79
C MET A 242 12.43 -15.79 -18.67
N ALA A 243 12.86 -15.40 -17.47
CA ALA A 243 14.24 -14.96 -17.22
C ALA A 243 15.18 -16.08 -16.78
N LEU A 244 14.72 -17.34 -16.73
CA LEU A 244 15.48 -18.46 -16.22
C LEU A 244 16.71 -18.78 -17.10
N ARG A 245 17.86 -18.98 -16.41
CA ARG A 245 19.15 -19.29 -17.02
C ARG A 245 19.64 -20.68 -16.62
N VAL A 246 20.47 -21.26 -17.47
CA VAL A 246 21.11 -22.56 -17.23
C VAL A 246 21.94 -22.55 -15.95
N ASP A 247 22.72 -21.48 -15.71
CA ASP A 247 23.59 -21.34 -14.53
C ASP A 247 22.86 -21.27 -13.19
N GLN A 248 21.55 -21.11 -13.21
CA GLN A 248 20.69 -21.11 -12.03
C GLN A 248 20.16 -22.50 -11.66
N ILE A 249 20.33 -23.50 -12.53
CA ILE A 249 19.70 -24.82 -12.40
C ILE A 249 20.71 -25.83 -11.84
N ASP A 250 20.42 -26.36 -10.67
CA ASP A 250 21.15 -27.44 -10.01
C ASP A 250 20.29 -28.71 -10.07
N ILE A 251 20.49 -29.54 -11.12
CA ILE A 251 19.74 -30.79 -11.32
C ILE A 251 20.04 -31.77 -10.17
N ALA A 252 21.30 -31.93 -9.79
CA ALA A 252 21.70 -32.88 -8.75
C ALA A 252 21.12 -32.50 -7.37
N GLY A 253 21.02 -31.19 -7.09
CA GLY A 253 20.40 -30.66 -5.89
C GLY A 253 18.90 -30.49 -5.98
N HIS A 254 18.24 -30.85 -7.08
CA HIS A 254 16.79 -30.69 -7.33
C HIS A 254 16.28 -29.28 -7.08
N ARG A 255 16.98 -28.25 -7.55
CA ARG A 255 16.66 -26.87 -7.24
C ARG A 255 17.07 -25.87 -8.33
N ILE A 256 16.43 -24.71 -8.31
CA ILE A 256 16.80 -23.53 -9.09
C ILE A 256 17.11 -22.39 -8.14
N HIS A 257 18.31 -21.84 -8.24
CA HIS A 257 18.80 -20.77 -7.39
C HIS A 257 18.57 -19.39 -8.01
N GLY A 258 18.34 -18.37 -7.19
CA GLY A 258 18.41 -16.98 -7.61
C GLY A 258 17.41 -16.55 -8.70
N ALA A 259 16.50 -17.43 -9.13
CA ALA A 259 15.49 -17.11 -10.14
C ALA A 259 14.36 -16.23 -9.62
N GLY A 260 14.28 -16.03 -8.32
CA GLY A 260 13.21 -15.25 -7.69
C GLY A 260 13.28 -13.76 -8.01
N MET A 261 12.11 -13.19 -8.34
CA MET A 261 11.97 -11.78 -8.65
C MET A 261 11.04 -11.09 -7.64
N LYS A 262 11.05 -9.78 -7.61
CA LYS A 262 10.08 -8.89 -6.94
C LYS A 262 10.20 -8.78 -5.42
N THR A 263 10.28 -9.84 -4.64
CA THR A 263 10.34 -9.77 -3.17
C THR A 263 11.62 -10.37 -2.62
N LYS A 264 12.07 -9.89 -1.45
CA LYS A 264 13.27 -10.42 -0.78
C LYS A 264 13.16 -11.93 -0.53
N VAL A 265 11.99 -12.38 -0.06
CA VAL A 265 11.71 -13.81 0.17
C VAL A 265 11.93 -14.64 -1.10
N ARG A 266 11.40 -14.21 -2.25
CA ARG A 266 11.57 -14.94 -3.52
C ARG A 266 13.01 -14.94 -4.02
N LYS A 267 13.72 -13.83 -3.87
CA LYS A 267 15.13 -13.72 -4.26
C LYS A 267 16.05 -14.64 -3.46
N GLN A 268 15.68 -14.94 -2.22
CA GLN A 268 16.47 -15.74 -1.28
C GLN A 268 16.01 -17.20 -1.17
N THR A 269 14.89 -17.57 -1.79
CA THR A 269 14.35 -18.94 -1.69
C THR A 269 14.49 -19.66 -3.00
N ASP A 270 15.11 -20.81 -2.97
CA ASP A 270 15.24 -21.71 -4.10
C ASP A 270 13.88 -22.27 -4.53
N ILE A 271 13.79 -22.61 -5.79
CA ILE A 271 12.66 -23.32 -6.37
C ILE A 271 13.00 -24.80 -6.39
N VAL A 272 12.12 -25.62 -5.86
CA VAL A 272 12.30 -27.08 -5.84
C VAL A 272 11.89 -27.66 -7.19
N LEU A 273 12.72 -28.56 -7.72
CA LEU A 273 12.44 -29.35 -8.92
C LEU A 273 11.90 -30.73 -8.52
N ALA A 274 10.72 -31.06 -9.00
CA ALA A 274 10.19 -32.41 -8.85
C ALA A 274 10.98 -33.41 -9.72
N GLU A 275 11.22 -34.62 -9.22
CA GLU A 275 11.94 -35.67 -9.97
C GLU A 275 11.33 -35.89 -11.35
N THR A 276 10.01 -35.89 -11.45
CA THR A 276 9.24 -36.08 -12.68
C THR A 276 9.65 -35.16 -13.83
N ILE A 277 10.10 -33.94 -13.53
CA ILE A 277 10.44 -32.92 -14.54
C ILE A 277 11.95 -32.83 -14.81
N ILE A 278 12.77 -33.61 -14.14
CA ILE A 278 14.24 -33.59 -14.35
C ILE A 278 14.62 -33.84 -15.82
N PRO A 279 14.08 -34.85 -16.51
CA PRO A 279 14.38 -35.07 -17.94
C PRO A 279 13.99 -33.84 -18.79
N LEU A 280 12.82 -33.27 -18.54
CA LEU A 280 12.35 -32.07 -19.23
C LEU A 280 13.28 -30.87 -18.99
N VAL A 281 13.78 -30.71 -17.78
CA VAL A 281 14.72 -29.62 -17.43
C VAL A 281 16.06 -29.85 -18.12
N GLN A 282 16.54 -31.11 -18.22
CA GLN A 282 17.75 -31.44 -18.95
C GLN A 282 17.61 -31.08 -20.43
N ASP A 283 16.51 -31.48 -21.07
CA ASP A 283 16.25 -31.14 -22.49
C ASP A 283 16.23 -29.60 -22.70
N LEU A 284 15.68 -28.85 -21.76
CA LEU A 284 15.69 -27.39 -21.83
C LEU A 284 17.11 -26.81 -21.71
N ILE A 285 17.96 -27.40 -20.90
CA ILE A 285 19.38 -27.02 -20.77
C ILE A 285 20.12 -27.31 -22.09
N ASP A 286 19.93 -28.50 -22.67
CA ASP A 286 20.61 -28.95 -23.90
C ASP A 286 20.22 -28.09 -25.11
N HIS A 287 18.99 -27.55 -25.09
CA HIS A 287 18.47 -26.65 -26.13
C HIS A 287 18.51 -25.18 -25.74
N ALA A 288 19.24 -24.81 -24.68
CA ALA A 288 19.32 -23.45 -24.22
C ALA A 288 19.95 -22.51 -25.26
N ARG A 289 19.59 -21.26 -25.17
CA ARG A 289 20.12 -20.22 -26.06
C ARG A 289 21.60 -19.94 -25.77
N LYS A 290 22.30 -19.41 -26.76
CA LYS A 290 23.72 -19.04 -26.64
C LYS A 290 24.00 -18.03 -25.53
N ASP A 291 22.98 -17.25 -25.14
CA ASP A 291 23.06 -16.27 -24.03
C ASP A 291 22.80 -16.89 -22.65
N GLY A 292 22.64 -18.22 -22.59
CA GLY A 292 22.40 -18.99 -21.37
C GLY A 292 20.95 -18.97 -20.86
N HIS A 293 20.01 -18.30 -21.54
CA HIS A 293 18.60 -18.37 -21.18
C HIS A 293 17.92 -19.59 -21.81
N LEU A 294 16.93 -20.16 -21.16
CA LEU A 294 16.17 -21.29 -21.71
C LEU A 294 15.29 -20.87 -22.89
N TRP A 295 14.79 -19.63 -22.90
CA TRP A 295 13.92 -19.08 -23.95
C TRP A 295 14.09 -17.56 -24.09
N PRO A 296 13.42 -16.91 -25.08
CA PRO A 296 13.48 -15.46 -25.23
C PRO A 296 13.00 -14.71 -23.98
N THR A 297 13.77 -13.73 -23.52
CA THR A 297 13.44 -12.92 -22.34
C THR A 297 12.45 -11.78 -22.63
N ASP A 298 12.22 -11.45 -23.91
CA ASP A 298 11.22 -10.48 -24.33
C ASP A 298 9.82 -11.10 -24.24
N PRO A 299 8.90 -10.53 -23.44
CA PRO A 299 7.52 -11.02 -23.35
C PRO A 299 6.78 -11.10 -24.68
N LYS A 300 7.11 -10.23 -25.66
CA LYS A 300 6.51 -10.23 -26.99
C LYS A 300 6.94 -11.45 -27.82
N LYS A 301 8.11 -12.00 -27.55
CA LYS A 301 8.64 -13.21 -28.21
C LYS A 301 8.27 -14.47 -27.45
N TRP A 302 8.32 -14.44 -26.12
CA TRP A 302 8.06 -15.59 -25.28
C TRP A 302 6.58 -16.00 -25.23
N ARG A 303 5.66 -15.04 -25.08
CA ARG A 303 4.21 -15.33 -24.97
C ARG A 303 3.64 -16.06 -26.18
N PRO A 304 3.98 -15.73 -27.43
CA PRO A 304 3.54 -16.49 -28.58
C PRO A 304 3.97 -17.97 -28.52
N LEU A 305 5.19 -18.27 -28.07
CA LEU A 305 5.67 -19.65 -27.90
C LEU A 305 4.84 -20.42 -26.87
N TYR A 306 4.57 -19.80 -25.72
CA TYR A 306 3.71 -20.36 -24.68
C TYR A 306 2.30 -20.67 -25.23
N TYR A 307 1.65 -19.72 -25.91
CA TYR A 307 0.32 -19.93 -26.44
C TYR A 307 0.29 -20.91 -27.63
N ALA A 308 1.36 -20.99 -28.41
CA ALA A 308 1.49 -22.00 -29.45
C ALA A 308 1.56 -23.44 -28.87
N ALA A 309 2.24 -23.61 -27.73
CA ALA A 309 2.23 -24.88 -27.00
C ALA A 309 0.82 -25.29 -26.55
N LEU A 310 0.07 -24.36 -25.95
CA LEU A 310 -1.31 -24.62 -25.53
C LEU A 310 -2.22 -24.97 -26.72
N SER A 311 -2.11 -24.24 -27.83
CA SER A 311 -2.88 -24.48 -29.03
C SER A 311 -2.55 -25.87 -29.63
N ALA A 312 -1.28 -26.24 -29.72
CA ALA A 312 -0.86 -27.55 -30.20
C ALA A 312 -1.36 -28.70 -29.31
N ALA A 313 -1.44 -28.48 -28.00
CA ALA A 313 -2.01 -29.42 -27.03
C ALA A 313 -3.55 -29.36 -26.94
N LYS A 314 -4.22 -28.53 -27.75
CA LYS A 314 -5.66 -28.29 -27.68
C LYS A 314 -6.17 -27.90 -26.28
N CYS A 315 -5.33 -27.25 -25.50
CA CYS A 315 -5.67 -26.70 -24.18
C CYS A 315 -6.43 -25.38 -24.33
N ARG A 316 -7.20 -25.04 -23.30
CA ARG A 316 -7.79 -23.70 -23.16
C ARG A 316 -6.67 -22.63 -23.20
N ARG A 317 -7.01 -21.43 -23.72
CA ARG A 317 -6.08 -20.29 -23.77
C ARG A 317 -5.89 -19.67 -22.37
N LEU A 318 -5.29 -20.42 -21.47
CA LEU A 318 -5.00 -19.98 -20.11
C LEU A 318 -3.76 -19.07 -20.07
N THR A 319 -3.78 -18.10 -19.15
CA THR A 319 -2.62 -17.21 -18.98
C THR A 319 -1.43 -17.98 -18.35
N PRO A 320 -0.19 -17.55 -18.56
CA PRO A 320 0.96 -18.18 -17.89
C PRO A 320 0.85 -18.20 -16.36
N TYR A 321 0.08 -17.29 -15.78
CA TYR A 321 -0.18 -17.26 -14.33
C TYR A 321 -1.03 -18.45 -13.86
N SER A 322 -1.86 -19.00 -14.75
CA SER A 322 -2.68 -20.19 -14.49
C SER A 322 -1.83 -21.43 -14.17
N CYS A 323 -0.61 -21.53 -14.70
CA CYS A 323 0.33 -22.61 -14.32
C CYS A 323 0.61 -22.58 -12.81
N ARG A 324 0.91 -21.41 -12.28
CA ARG A 324 1.14 -21.26 -10.84
C ARG A 324 -0.13 -21.48 -10.00
N HIS A 325 -1.30 -21.11 -10.53
CA HIS A 325 -2.58 -21.44 -9.88
C HIS A 325 -2.80 -22.95 -9.83
N THR A 326 -2.44 -23.68 -10.89
CA THR A 326 -2.49 -25.15 -10.91
C THR A 326 -1.62 -25.76 -9.81
N THR A 327 -0.38 -25.30 -9.68
CA THR A 327 0.51 -25.73 -8.59
C THR A 327 -0.11 -25.45 -7.21
N ALA A 328 -0.61 -24.21 -7.02
CA ALA A 328 -1.18 -23.79 -5.74
C ALA A 328 -2.42 -24.62 -5.37
N THR A 329 -3.32 -24.87 -6.33
CA THR A 329 -4.51 -25.70 -6.14
C THR A 329 -4.12 -27.15 -5.84
N ALA A 330 -3.21 -27.74 -6.61
CA ALA A 330 -2.75 -29.10 -6.38
C ALA A 330 -2.14 -29.29 -4.97
N LEU A 331 -1.32 -28.35 -4.53
CA LEU A 331 -0.71 -28.39 -3.19
C LEU A 331 -1.73 -28.11 -2.08
N ALA A 332 -2.73 -27.27 -2.33
CA ALA A 332 -3.76 -26.93 -1.36
C ALA A 332 -4.71 -28.10 -1.02
N VAL A 333 -5.01 -28.94 -2.03
CA VAL A 333 -5.89 -30.11 -1.88
C VAL A 333 -5.13 -31.39 -1.48
N SER A 334 -3.80 -31.35 -1.41
CA SER A 334 -2.98 -32.49 -1.02
C SER A 334 -3.09 -32.78 0.48
N GLU A 335 -3.61 -33.95 0.85
CA GLU A 335 -4.01 -34.30 2.23
C GLU A 335 -2.87 -34.30 3.27
N ASN A 336 -1.61 -34.44 2.89
CA ASN A 336 -0.49 -34.64 3.82
C ASN A 336 0.56 -33.53 3.80
N ILE A 337 0.25 -32.37 3.20
CA ILE A 337 1.20 -31.27 3.10
C ILE A 337 0.83 -30.17 4.08
N ALA A 338 1.72 -29.90 5.04
CA ALA A 338 1.51 -28.81 5.99
C ALA A 338 1.41 -27.44 5.28
N PRO A 339 0.51 -26.54 5.69
CA PRO A 339 0.37 -25.20 5.11
C PRO A 339 1.68 -24.41 5.02
N GLN A 340 2.58 -24.61 5.99
CA GLN A 340 3.91 -23.97 5.97
C GLN A 340 4.81 -24.51 4.86
N THR A 341 4.68 -25.79 4.51
CA THR A 341 5.39 -26.39 3.39
C THR A 341 4.87 -25.82 2.05
N VAL A 342 3.54 -25.73 1.88
CA VAL A 342 2.93 -25.08 0.73
C VAL A 342 3.40 -23.64 0.60
N LYS A 343 3.39 -22.88 1.70
CA LYS A 343 3.92 -21.51 1.74
C LYS A 343 5.38 -21.45 1.27
N LYS A 344 6.23 -22.39 1.71
CA LYS A 344 7.65 -22.46 1.33
C LYS A 344 7.83 -22.78 -0.16
N VAL A 345 7.16 -23.80 -0.67
CA VAL A 345 7.20 -24.21 -2.08
C VAL A 345 6.70 -23.07 -2.99
N MET A 346 5.58 -22.47 -2.65
CA MET A 346 4.99 -21.36 -3.38
C MET A 346 5.72 -20.02 -3.14
N ARG A 347 6.68 -19.97 -2.22
CA ARG A 347 7.47 -18.77 -1.86
C ARG A 347 6.56 -17.58 -1.54
N TRP A 348 5.50 -17.84 -0.77
CA TRP A 348 4.58 -16.81 -0.28
C TRP A 348 5.13 -16.14 0.98
N SER A 349 4.88 -14.86 1.14
CA SER A 349 5.23 -14.11 2.35
C SER A 349 4.32 -14.48 3.54
N THR A 350 3.05 -14.82 3.26
CA THR A 350 2.05 -15.17 4.28
C THR A 350 1.30 -16.45 3.89
N ALA A 351 0.86 -17.23 4.89
CA ALA A 351 0.02 -18.40 4.65
C ALA A 351 -1.41 -18.04 4.20
N LYS A 352 -1.87 -16.81 4.46
CA LYS A 352 -3.19 -16.29 4.03
C LYS A 352 -3.44 -16.43 2.52
N MET A 353 -2.37 -16.54 1.72
CA MET A 353 -2.51 -16.80 0.28
C MET A 353 -3.10 -18.18 -0.02
N LEU A 354 -2.98 -19.14 0.91
CA LEU A 354 -3.54 -20.48 0.78
C LEU A 354 -5.08 -20.46 0.84
N ASP A 355 -5.68 -19.53 1.59
CA ASP A 355 -7.12 -19.39 1.75
C ASP A 355 -7.85 -19.20 0.40
N ARG A 356 -7.14 -18.75 -0.63
CA ARG A 356 -7.68 -18.59 -1.99
C ARG A 356 -7.80 -19.90 -2.76
N TYR A 357 -7.14 -20.97 -2.30
CA TYR A 357 -7.04 -22.26 -2.99
C TYR A 357 -7.60 -23.41 -2.16
N ALA A 358 -7.60 -23.27 -0.85
CA ALA A 358 -8.14 -24.26 0.06
C ALA A 358 -9.60 -23.89 0.38
N HIS A 359 -10.53 -24.60 -0.21
CA HIS A 359 -11.97 -24.51 0.10
C HIS A 359 -12.44 -25.81 0.72
N PRO A 360 -12.04 -26.10 2.00
CA PRO A 360 -12.41 -27.35 2.66
C PRO A 360 -13.93 -27.41 2.80
N ASP A 361 -14.50 -28.52 2.37
CA ASP A 361 -15.92 -28.81 2.55
C ASP A 361 -16.17 -29.48 3.93
N GLN A 362 -17.43 -29.76 4.24
CA GLN A 362 -17.81 -30.41 5.50
C GLN A 362 -17.22 -31.83 5.61
N LYS A 363 -16.98 -32.52 4.49
CA LYS A 363 -16.36 -33.86 4.50
C LYS A 363 -14.89 -33.77 4.88
N ASP A 364 -14.18 -32.74 4.41
CA ASP A 364 -12.79 -32.48 4.78
C ASP A 364 -12.66 -32.12 6.25
N ALA A 365 -13.60 -31.32 6.77
CA ALA A 365 -13.67 -31.00 8.20
C ALA A 365 -13.92 -32.29 9.05
N LEU A 366 -14.82 -33.14 8.61
CA LEU A 366 -15.10 -34.42 9.28
C LEU A 366 -13.88 -35.36 9.27
N LYS A 367 -13.19 -35.49 8.13
CA LYS A 367 -11.95 -36.25 8.03
C LYS A 367 -10.89 -35.73 9.00
N ALA A 368 -10.74 -34.40 9.09
CA ALA A 368 -9.78 -33.79 10.01
C ALA A 368 -10.07 -34.10 11.47
N VAL A 369 -11.34 -33.98 11.90
CA VAL A 369 -11.76 -34.28 13.28
C VAL A 369 -11.59 -35.76 13.59
N ASN A 370 -11.89 -36.66 12.66
CA ASN A 370 -11.75 -38.13 12.86
C ASN A 370 -10.27 -38.58 13.03
N ARG A 371 -9.30 -37.73 12.73
CA ARG A 371 -7.87 -37.99 13.01
C ARG A 371 -7.50 -37.80 14.49
N ILE A 372 -8.36 -37.17 15.29
CA ILE A 372 -8.18 -37.04 16.76
C ILE A 372 -8.38 -38.40 17.39
N LYS A 373 -7.27 -39.03 17.80
CA LYS A 373 -7.33 -40.34 18.45
C LYS A 373 -7.75 -40.21 19.90
N LYS A 374 -8.64 -41.12 20.36
CA LYS A 374 -8.95 -41.26 21.79
C LYS A 374 -7.68 -41.63 22.57
N PRO A 375 -7.37 -40.96 23.69
CA PRO A 375 -6.24 -41.34 24.53
C PRO A 375 -6.34 -42.82 24.92
N LYS A 376 -5.23 -43.56 24.83
CA LYS A 376 -5.19 -44.93 25.37
C LYS A 376 -5.40 -44.84 26.89
N LYS A 377 -6.26 -45.70 27.46
CA LYS A 377 -6.36 -45.83 28.90
C LYS A 377 -4.96 -46.15 29.43
N ALA A 378 -4.52 -45.41 30.45
CA ALA A 378 -3.33 -45.78 31.18
C ALA A 378 -3.55 -47.21 31.70
N ALA A 379 -2.64 -48.12 31.41
CA ALA A 379 -2.60 -49.40 32.04
C ALA A 379 -2.31 -49.15 33.52
N LEU A 380 -3.27 -49.51 34.38
CA LEU A 380 -3.12 -49.55 35.85
C LEU A 380 -2.12 -50.63 36.25
#